data_2c9e304dce2e0a0d679af3470153d959
#
_entry.id   2c9e304dce2e0a0d679af3470153d959
#
_cell.length_a   1.000
_cell.length_b   1.000
_cell.length_c   1.000
_cell.angle_alpha   90.00
_cell.angle_beta   90.00
_cell.angle_gamma   90.00
#
_symmetry.space_group_name_H-M   'P 1'
#
loop_
_entity.id
_entity.type
_entity.pdbx_description
1 polymer ?
#
loop_
_entity_poly.entity_id
_entity_poly.type
_entity_poly.pdbx_seq_one_letter_code
_entity_poly.pdbx_strand_id
1 'polypeptide(L)'
;KVNYKLDERAIGFLQKIDKDDLIQSNNSNFFLNIKDWNDKVYQGWMDVYRKQIADNKEEILNKLNEIVFKMDWDKYCPKVNYSAWEMEVLCFYYHEHELAKVNQGKYGFVDFYKLPEDPVVERSFIKAGKTINIYYLSKLCGTCIAKNKNKSIVTILTPTGVVNVKFRKEYFTLFDKQISQKQPDGTKKIIEKSWFNRGNMIVVQGIRSGDDFIVKKYASTAGHQLYHIDGIQSNGDLVLRNNRSQGEAEDEE
;
A
#
# COMPACT_ATOMS: atom_id res chain seq x y z
N LYS A 1 23.44 23.96 17.74
CA LYS A 1 22.81 25.10 17.01
C LYS A 1 21.89 24.50 15.98
N VAL A 2 20.60 24.51 16.24
CA VAL A 2 19.59 24.05 15.27
C VAL A 2 19.29 25.28 14.41
N ASN A 3 19.69 25.23 13.14
CA ASN A 3 19.30 26.25 12.15
C ASN A 3 17.85 25.96 11.73
N TYR A 4 16.92 26.65 12.33
CA TYR A 4 15.53 26.67 11.83
C TYR A 4 15.46 27.58 10.60
N LYS A 5 15.60 26.99 9.43
CA LYS A 5 15.08 27.61 8.20
C LYS A 5 13.60 27.24 8.12
N LEU A 6 12.71 28.20 8.30
CA LEU A 6 11.34 28.08 7.88
C LEU A 6 11.37 27.90 6.35
N ASP A 7 10.94 26.75 5.86
CA ASP A 7 10.79 26.57 4.42
C ASP A 7 9.56 27.36 3.90
N GLU A 8 9.50 27.55 2.60
CA GLU A 8 8.40 28.30 1.97
C GLU A 8 7.02 27.67 2.24
N ARG A 9 6.95 26.37 2.53
CA ARG A 9 5.72 25.65 2.86
C ARG A 9 5.25 25.98 4.27
N ALA A 10 6.18 26.00 5.24
CA ALA A 10 5.88 26.43 6.61
C ALA A 10 5.44 27.89 6.66
N ILE A 11 6.08 28.76 5.86
CA ILE A 11 5.69 30.15 5.70
C ILE A 11 4.28 30.25 5.09
N GLY A 12 4.00 29.52 4.02
CA GLY A 12 2.69 29.49 3.37
C GLY A 12 1.59 28.93 4.27
N PHE A 13 1.91 28.00 5.15
CA PHE A 13 1.00 27.49 6.17
C PHE A 13 0.69 28.55 7.23
N LEU A 14 1.72 29.19 7.78
CA LEU A 14 1.58 30.25 8.79
C LEU A 14 0.83 31.47 8.27
N GLN A 15 0.92 31.79 6.98
CA GLN A 15 0.17 32.88 6.34
C GLN A 15 -1.34 32.62 6.26
N LYS A 16 -1.76 31.36 6.27
CA LYS A 16 -3.17 30.94 6.20
C LYS A 16 -3.85 30.86 7.56
N ILE A 17 -3.07 30.89 8.63
CA ILE A 17 -3.59 30.82 10.00
C ILE A 17 -3.86 32.24 10.46
N ASP A 18 -5.06 32.49 11.02
CA ASP A 18 -5.41 33.80 11.56
C ASP A 18 -4.45 34.13 12.70
N LYS A 19 -3.94 35.38 12.69
CA LYS A 19 -2.96 35.86 13.68
C LYS A 19 -3.47 35.74 15.12
N ASP A 20 -4.76 35.98 15.30
CA ASP A 20 -5.41 35.93 16.62
C ASP A 20 -5.60 34.52 17.16
N ASP A 21 -5.57 33.52 16.27
CA ASP A 21 -5.71 32.10 16.64
C ASP A 21 -4.41 31.46 17.15
N LEU A 22 -3.24 32.01 16.79
CA LEU A 22 -1.95 31.41 17.18
C LEU A 22 -1.45 31.84 18.55
N ILE A 23 -1.58 33.11 18.89
CA ILE A 23 -1.12 33.67 20.19
C ILE A 23 -2.01 34.82 20.61
N GLN A 24 -2.80 34.63 21.66
CA GLN A 24 -3.38 35.73 22.45
C GLN A 24 -2.33 36.38 23.34
N SER A 25 -1.16 36.64 22.85
CA SER A 25 -0.17 37.41 23.62
C SER A 25 -0.31 38.87 23.27
N ASN A 26 -0.07 39.75 24.26
CA ASN A 26 -0.06 41.19 24.12
C ASN A 26 0.97 41.72 23.09
N ASN A 27 1.64 40.86 22.36
CA ASN A 27 2.58 41.16 21.28
C ASN A 27 1.95 40.84 19.92
N SER A 28 0.97 41.64 19.52
CA SER A 28 0.33 41.61 18.20
C SER A 28 1.30 41.78 17.01
N ASN A 29 2.58 42.06 17.27
CA ASN A 29 3.62 42.24 16.25
C ASN A 29 4.39 40.97 15.88
N PHE A 30 3.96 39.82 16.35
CA PHE A 30 4.72 38.59 16.17
C PHE A 30 4.77 38.10 14.72
N PHE A 31 3.73 38.38 13.95
CA PHE A 31 3.68 38.04 12.53
C PHE A 31 3.66 39.33 11.70
N LEU A 32 4.81 39.96 11.58
CA LEU A 32 4.97 41.02 10.61
C LEU A 32 4.82 40.51 9.19
N ASN A 33 4.43 41.41 8.31
CA ASN A 33 4.26 41.15 6.90
C ASN A 33 5.57 40.63 6.31
N ILE A 34 5.61 39.35 5.94
CA ILE A 34 6.80 38.67 5.43
C ILE A 34 7.40 39.34 4.20
N LYS A 35 6.62 40.20 3.52
CA LYS A 35 7.05 40.94 2.34
C LYS A 35 8.07 42.07 2.65
N ASP A 36 8.15 42.47 3.89
CA ASP A 36 9.01 43.65 4.28
C ASP A 36 10.33 43.19 4.90
N TRP A 37 10.68 41.91 4.78
CA TRP A 37 11.89 41.35 5.38
C TRP A 37 13.13 41.63 4.51
N ASN A 38 14.08 42.33 5.10
CA ASN A 38 15.46 42.34 4.65
C ASN A 38 16.31 41.51 5.62
N ASP A 39 17.53 41.12 5.23
CA ASP A 39 18.40 40.21 6.01
C ASP A 39 18.66 40.64 7.45
N LYS A 40 18.77 41.95 7.72
CA LYS A 40 19.01 42.47 9.07
C LYS A 40 17.77 42.36 9.96
N VAL A 41 16.62 42.70 9.41
CA VAL A 41 15.32 42.58 10.09
C VAL A 41 15.01 41.13 10.37
N TYR A 42 15.30 40.25 9.42
CA TYR A 42 15.13 38.79 9.56
C TYR A 42 15.97 38.22 10.69
N GLN A 43 17.25 38.58 10.80
CA GLN A 43 18.13 38.08 11.88
C GLN A 43 17.67 38.56 13.27
N GLY A 44 17.36 39.81 13.41
CA GLY A 44 16.83 40.37 14.66
C GLY A 44 15.52 39.69 15.09
N TRP A 45 14.64 39.47 14.13
CA TRP A 45 13.37 38.79 14.31
C TRP A 45 13.54 37.36 14.72
N MET A 46 14.44 36.61 14.08
CA MET A 46 14.69 35.23 14.40
C MET A 46 15.24 35.04 15.82
N ASP A 47 16.00 35.97 16.34
CA ASP A 47 16.50 35.93 17.71
C ASP A 47 15.39 36.17 18.75
N VAL A 48 14.50 37.15 18.50
CA VAL A 48 13.30 37.38 19.32
C VAL A 48 12.36 36.18 19.23
N TYR A 49 12.13 35.68 18.05
CA TYR A 49 11.26 34.55 17.77
C TYR A 49 11.74 33.26 18.46
N ARG A 50 13.05 32.97 18.40
CA ARG A 50 13.66 31.83 19.11
C ARG A 50 13.46 31.91 20.62
N LYS A 51 13.64 33.08 21.18
CA LYS A 51 13.42 33.33 22.61
C LYS A 51 11.95 33.13 22.97
N GLN A 52 11.04 33.70 22.22
CA GLN A 52 9.60 33.59 22.49
C GLN A 52 9.08 32.16 22.28
N ILE A 53 9.57 31.43 21.27
CA ILE A 53 9.24 30.00 21.12
C ILE A 53 9.77 29.19 22.31
N ALA A 54 10.99 29.45 22.75
CA ALA A 54 11.56 28.75 23.91
C ALA A 54 10.76 29.01 25.19
N ASP A 55 10.34 30.26 25.38
CA ASP A 55 9.62 30.70 26.60
C ASP A 55 8.14 30.23 26.58
N ASN A 56 7.53 30.05 25.39
CA ASN A 56 6.10 29.72 25.23
C ASN A 56 5.86 28.41 24.50
N LYS A 57 6.83 27.51 24.47
CA LYS A 57 6.79 26.28 23.66
C LYS A 57 5.53 25.44 23.88
N GLU A 58 5.12 25.25 25.15
CA GLU A 58 3.97 24.41 25.46
C GLU A 58 2.65 25.07 25.02
N GLU A 59 2.51 26.37 25.18
CA GLU A 59 1.34 27.11 24.72
C GLU A 59 1.19 27.06 23.20
N ILE A 60 2.30 27.28 22.48
CA ILE A 60 2.34 27.21 21.00
C ILE A 60 1.98 25.82 20.53
N LEU A 61 2.55 24.77 21.16
CA LEU A 61 2.25 23.39 20.79
C LEU A 61 0.79 23.03 21.05
N ASN A 62 0.21 23.47 22.18
CA ASN A 62 -1.19 23.22 22.49
C ASN A 62 -2.11 23.91 21.46
N LYS A 63 -1.84 25.15 21.10
CA LYS A 63 -2.63 25.86 20.06
C LYS A 63 -2.47 25.24 18.69
N LEU A 64 -1.26 24.83 18.29
CA LEU A 64 -1.04 24.10 17.04
C LEU A 64 -1.82 22.79 17.03
N ASN A 65 -1.81 22.05 18.14
CA ASN A 65 -2.58 20.84 18.26
C ASN A 65 -4.09 21.10 18.13
N GLU A 66 -4.61 22.14 18.79
CA GLU A 66 -6.02 22.53 18.65
C GLU A 66 -6.40 22.85 17.21
N ILE A 67 -5.53 23.59 16.48
CA ILE A 67 -5.73 23.90 15.06
C ILE A 67 -5.73 22.61 14.24
N VAL A 68 -4.77 21.73 14.46
CA VAL A 68 -4.68 20.43 13.77
C VAL A 68 -5.93 19.58 14.03
N PHE A 69 -6.44 19.55 15.27
CA PHE A 69 -7.68 18.83 15.59
C PHE A 69 -8.94 19.47 14.99
N LYS A 70 -8.95 20.78 14.76
CA LYS A 70 -10.04 21.49 14.09
C LYS A 70 -9.96 21.41 12.57
N MET A 71 -8.85 20.96 12.00
CA MET A 71 -8.74 20.76 10.56
C MET A 71 -9.74 19.70 10.12
N ASP A 72 -10.50 20.04 9.09
CA ASP A 72 -11.36 19.08 8.39
C ASP A 72 -10.48 18.19 7.50
N TRP A 73 -9.97 17.10 8.09
CA TRP A 73 -9.12 16.14 7.39
C TRP A 73 -9.82 15.54 6.19
N ASP A 74 -11.14 15.36 6.23
CA ASP A 74 -11.92 14.82 5.12
C ASP A 74 -11.92 15.78 3.93
N LYS A 75 -11.81 17.08 4.19
CA LYS A 75 -11.69 18.10 3.14
C LYS A 75 -10.32 18.12 2.48
N TYR A 76 -9.24 17.99 3.26
CA TYR A 76 -7.86 18.05 2.77
C TYR A 76 -7.32 16.68 2.34
N CYS A 77 -7.82 15.62 2.94
CA CYS A 77 -7.46 14.25 2.66
C CYS A 77 -8.72 13.40 2.40
N PRO A 78 -9.49 13.72 1.36
CA PRO A 78 -10.73 13.00 1.08
C PRO A 78 -10.44 11.54 0.79
N LYS A 79 -11.16 10.65 1.43
CA LYS A 79 -11.11 9.20 1.20
C LYS A 79 -9.74 8.56 1.47
N VAL A 80 -9.08 8.97 2.54
CA VAL A 80 -7.79 8.39 2.92
C VAL A 80 -7.96 6.94 3.33
N ASN A 81 -7.27 6.06 2.64
CA ASN A 81 -7.00 4.71 3.10
C ASN A 81 -5.66 4.71 3.85
N TYR A 82 -5.71 4.92 5.18
CA TYR A 82 -4.51 4.97 6.01
C TYR A 82 -3.67 3.69 5.87
N SER A 83 -4.30 2.54 5.83
CA SER A 83 -3.61 1.26 5.68
C SER A 83 -2.85 1.17 4.36
N ALA A 84 -3.41 1.67 3.24
CA ALA A 84 -2.70 1.71 1.97
C ALA A 84 -1.46 2.62 2.03
N TRP A 85 -1.59 3.80 2.65
CA TRP A 85 -0.45 4.71 2.83
C TRP A 85 0.63 4.12 3.75
N GLU A 86 0.22 3.45 4.82
CA GLU A 86 1.16 2.76 5.71
C GLU A 86 1.95 1.70 4.95
N MET A 87 1.29 0.88 4.14
CA MET A 87 1.97 -0.12 3.33
C MET A 87 2.92 0.51 2.31
N GLU A 88 2.52 1.63 1.69
CA GLU A 88 3.35 2.35 0.72
C GLU A 88 4.60 2.98 1.36
N VAL A 89 4.43 3.64 2.51
CA VAL A 89 5.48 4.45 3.14
C VAL A 89 6.27 3.66 4.19
N LEU A 90 5.57 2.95 5.07
CA LEU A 90 6.16 2.21 6.20
C LEU A 90 6.48 0.76 5.85
N CYS A 91 5.86 0.23 4.79
CA CYS A 91 5.96 -1.17 4.38
C CYS A 91 5.34 -2.17 5.38
N PHE A 92 4.50 -1.72 6.29
CA PHE A 92 3.69 -2.54 7.20
C PHE A 92 2.41 -1.78 7.58
N TYR A 93 1.41 -2.49 8.11
CA TYR A 93 0.18 -1.91 8.61
C TYR A 93 0.29 -1.63 10.12
N TYR A 94 0.11 -0.39 10.52
CA TYR A 94 -0.12 0.00 11.92
C TYR A 94 -1.62 -0.10 12.25
N HIS A 95 -2.48 0.30 11.30
CA HIS A 95 -3.91 0.09 11.37
C HIS A 95 -4.28 -1.31 10.88
N GLU A 96 -5.57 -1.61 10.92
CA GLU A 96 -6.10 -2.88 10.45
C GLU A 96 -5.75 -3.11 8.96
N HIS A 97 -5.40 -4.36 8.62
CA HIS A 97 -5.10 -4.76 7.25
C HIS A 97 -6.27 -4.42 6.31
N GLU A 98 -6.01 -3.85 5.14
CA GLU A 98 -7.05 -3.43 4.18
C GLU A 98 -8.06 -4.54 3.87
N LEU A 99 -7.58 -5.78 3.76
CA LEU A 99 -8.41 -6.95 3.47
C LEU A 99 -9.21 -7.49 4.68
N ALA A 100 -9.04 -6.95 5.88
CA ALA A 100 -9.79 -7.40 7.06
C ALA A 100 -11.28 -7.08 6.96
N LYS A 101 -11.63 -6.00 6.26
CA LYS A 101 -13.02 -5.55 6.03
C LYS A 101 -13.73 -6.29 4.90
N VAL A 102 -13.01 -7.11 4.16
CA VAL A 102 -13.57 -7.87 3.04
C VAL A 102 -14.43 -9.01 3.56
N ASN A 103 -15.59 -9.22 2.93
CA ASN A 103 -16.43 -10.38 3.25
C ASN A 103 -15.77 -11.67 2.76
N GLN A 104 -14.96 -12.26 3.63
CA GLN A 104 -14.18 -13.47 3.33
C GLN A 104 -15.07 -14.65 2.87
N GLY A 105 -16.26 -14.80 3.46
CA GLY A 105 -17.21 -15.85 3.11
C GLY A 105 -17.74 -15.73 1.68
N LYS A 106 -17.99 -14.50 1.19
CA LYS A 106 -18.46 -14.24 -0.17
C LYS A 106 -17.48 -14.74 -1.24
N TYR A 107 -16.17 -14.60 -0.98
CA TYR A 107 -15.11 -14.98 -1.90
C TYR A 107 -14.52 -16.36 -1.64
N GLY A 108 -14.93 -17.00 -0.53
CA GLY A 108 -14.40 -18.29 -0.10
C GLY A 108 -12.95 -18.23 0.33
N PHE A 109 -12.52 -17.08 0.91
CA PHE A 109 -11.19 -16.97 1.47
C PHE A 109 -11.09 -17.72 2.77
N VAL A 110 -9.95 -18.35 2.99
CA VAL A 110 -9.63 -19.10 4.19
C VAL A 110 -8.38 -18.53 4.86
N ASP A 111 -8.28 -18.76 6.16
CA ASP A 111 -7.08 -18.46 6.91
C ASP A 111 -6.04 -19.56 6.65
N PHE A 112 -4.82 -19.17 6.22
CA PHE A 112 -3.75 -20.12 5.95
C PHE A 112 -3.42 -20.99 7.17
N TYR A 113 -3.41 -20.42 8.35
CA TYR A 113 -3.02 -21.11 9.58
C TYR A 113 -4.08 -22.10 10.09
N LYS A 114 -5.31 -21.99 9.56
CA LYS A 114 -6.39 -22.96 9.82
C LYS A 114 -6.43 -24.12 8.82
N LEU A 115 -5.67 -24.00 7.71
CA LEU A 115 -5.56 -25.11 6.77
C LEU A 115 -4.69 -26.22 7.35
N PRO A 116 -5.00 -27.50 7.07
CA PRO A 116 -4.13 -28.61 7.43
C PRO A 116 -2.77 -28.46 6.72
N GLU A 117 -1.70 -28.85 7.41
CA GLU A 117 -0.33 -28.76 6.88
C GLU A 117 -0.13 -29.63 5.63
N ASP A 118 -0.76 -30.80 5.62
CA ASP A 118 -0.79 -31.66 4.46
C ASP A 118 -2.07 -31.43 3.66
N PRO A 119 -1.97 -31.35 2.31
CA PRO A 119 -3.11 -31.05 1.47
C PRO A 119 -4.12 -32.22 1.47
N VAL A 120 -5.39 -31.89 1.65
CA VAL A 120 -6.49 -32.86 1.67
C VAL A 120 -6.79 -33.34 0.25
N VAL A 121 -6.75 -34.65 0.04
CA VAL A 121 -7.08 -35.29 -1.25
C VAL A 121 -8.59 -35.24 -1.46
N GLU A 122 -9.04 -34.65 -2.57
CA GLU A 122 -10.44 -34.68 -3.02
C GLU A 122 -10.77 -36.01 -3.71
N ARG A 123 -9.89 -36.41 -4.64
CA ARG A 123 -10.02 -37.65 -5.40
C ARG A 123 -8.67 -38.12 -5.93
N SER A 124 -8.56 -39.40 -6.20
CA SER A 124 -7.39 -40.01 -6.81
C SER A 124 -7.78 -40.82 -8.04
N PHE A 125 -6.90 -40.86 -9.03
CA PHE A 125 -7.05 -41.69 -10.21
C PHE A 125 -5.70 -42.23 -10.69
N ILE A 126 -5.71 -43.33 -11.42
CA ILE A 126 -4.51 -43.91 -11.97
C ILE A 126 -4.34 -43.49 -13.43
N LYS A 127 -3.18 -42.91 -13.77
CA LYS A 127 -2.79 -42.58 -15.13
C LYS A 127 -1.38 -43.08 -15.40
N ALA A 128 -1.22 -43.88 -16.44
CA ALA A 128 0.07 -44.51 -16.82
C ALA A 128 0.76 -45.23 -15.63
N GLY A 129 -0.01 -45.98 -14.84
CA GLY A 129 0.49 -46.74 -13.69
C GLY A 129 0.87 -45.89 -12.46
N LYS A 130 0.64 -44.56 -12.48
CA LYS A 130 0.90 -43.65 -11.36
C LYS A 130 -0.40 -43.14 -10.76
N THR A 131 -0.49 -43.18 -9.43
CA THR A 131 -1.61 -42.53 -8.72
C THR A 131 -1.44 -41.00 -8.78
N ILE A 132 -2.46 -40.33 -9.28
CA ILE A 132 -2.53 -38.89 -9.34
C ILE A 132 -3.60 -38.42 -8.36
N ASN A 133 -3.22 -37.59 -7.41
CA ASN A 133 -4.12 -37.00 -6.43
C ASN A 133 -4.57 -35.60 -6.88
N ILE A 134 -5.85 -35.38 -6.83
CA ILE A 134 -6.50 -34.06 -6.93
C ILE A 134 -6.81 -33.63 -5.50
N TYR A 135 -6.42 -32.40 -5.15
CA TYR A 135 -6.59 -31.88 -3.80
C TYR A 135 -7.68 -30.82 -3.78
N TYR A 136 -8.34 -30.65 -2.65
CA TYR A 136 -9.20 -29.51 -2.41
C TYR A 136 -8.37 -28.22 -2.49
N LEU A 137 -8.85 -27.27 -3.32
CA LEU A 137 -8.18 -25.99 -3.49
C LEU A 137 -8.80 -24.95 -2.56
N SER A 138 -7.94 -24.23 -1.87
CA SER A 138 -8.30 -23.10 -1.03
C SER A 138 -7.93 -21.79 -1.71
N LYS A 139 -8.57 -20.69 -1.28
CA LYS A 139 -8.24 -19.32 -1.74
C LYS A 139 -7.71 -18.50 -0.60
N LEU A 140 -6.59 -17.82 -0.83
CA LEU A 140 -6.02 -16.83 0.07
C LEU A 140 -6.02 -15.46 -0.58
N CYS A 141 -6.12 -14.42 0.22
CA CYS A 141 -5.87 -13.05 -0.23
C CYS A 141 -4.83 -12.40 0.67
N GLY A 142 -4.03 -11.50 0.11
CA GLY A 142 -3.00 -10.80 0.87
C GLY A 142 -2.29 -9.74 0.05
N THR A 143 -1.54 -8.88 0.75
CA THR A 143 -0.71 -7.84 0.17
C THR A 143 0.70 -8.35 -0.05
N CYS A 144 1.23 -8.18 -1.25
CA CYS A 144 2.60 -8.56 -1.58
C CYS A 144 3.59 -7.71 -0.78
N ILE A 145 4.47 -8.34 -0.02
CA ILE A 145 5.50 -7.65 0.78
C ILE A 145 6.91 -7.95 0.29
N ALA A 146 7.14 -9.13 -0.30
CA ALA A 146 8.42 -9.51 -0.88
C ALA A 146 8.22 -10.53 -2.01
N LYS A 147 9.24 -10.67 -2.86
CA LYS A 147 9.31 -11.72 -3.89
C LYS A 147 10.71 -12.27 -4.04
N ASN A 148 10.80 -13.57 -4.29
CA ASN A 148 12.04 -14.26 -4.64
C ASN A 148 11.91 -14.85 -6.05
N LYS A 149 12.53 -14.20 -7.03
CA LYS A 149 12.45 -14.59 -8.46
C LYS A 149 13.07 -15.97 -8.71
N ASN A 150 14.17 -16.28 -8.04
CA ASN A 150 14.88 -17.54 -8.25
C ASN A 150 14.06 -18.75 -7.79
N LYS A 151 13.30 -18.59 -6.71
CA LYS A 151 12.44 -19.64 -6.14
C LYS A 151 11.00 -19.57 -6.61
N SER A 152 10.63 -18.52 -7.40
CA SER A 152 9.25 -18.23 -7.83
C SER A 152 8.27 -18.14 -6.64
N ILE A 153 8.72 -17.45 -5.57
CA ILE A 153 7.96 -17.24 -4.34
C ILE A 153 7.56 -15.78 -4.23
N VAL A 154 6.31 -15.54 -3.85
CA VAL A 154 5.80 -14.23 -3.41
C VAL A 154 5.42 -14.35 -1.95
N THR A 155 5.97 -13.49 -1.10
CA THR A 155 5.55 -13.40 0.29
C THR A 155 4.42 -12.41 0.39
N ILE A 156 3.27 -12.85 0.89
CA ILE A 156 2.10 -12.01 1.10
C ILE A 156 1.81 -11.83 2.59
N LEU A 157 1.34 -10.66 2.96
CA LEU A 157 0.78 -10.38 4.27
C LEU A 157 -0.73 -10.54 4.15
N THR A 158 -1.28 -11.49 4.90
CA THR A 158 -2.74 -11.71 5.04
C THR A 158 -3.22 -11.03 6.33
N PRO A 159 -4.53 -10.88 6.57
CA PRO A 159 -5.03 -10.37 7.85
C PRO A 159 -4.58 -11.16 9.08
N THR A 160 -4.17 -12.42 8.91
CA THR A 160 -3.81 -13.35 10.00
C THR A 160 -2.30 -13.60 10.11
N GLY A 161 -1.51 -13.19 9.13
CA GLY A 161 -0.06 -13.35 9.16
C GLY A 161 0.61 -13.41 7.79
N VAL A 162 1.90 -13.71 7.78
CA VAL A 162 2.74 -13.75 6.60
C VAL A 162 2.75 -15.15 5.99
N VAL A 163 2.54 -15.23 4.67
CA VAL A 163 2.47 -16.50 3.95
C VAL A 163 3.39 -16.48 2.72
N ASN A 164 4.17 -17.52 2.53
CA ASN A 164 4.95 -17.74 1.32
C ASN A 164 4.11 -18.46 0.27
N VAL A 165 3.92 -17.82 -0.87
CA VAL A 165 3.14 -18.35 -2.00
C VAL A 165 4.10 -18.80 -3.09
N LYS A 166 4.14 -20.09 -3.38
CA LYS A 166 4.97 -20.71 -4.42
C LYS A 166 4.20 -20.84 -5.73
N PHE A 167 4.79 -20.34 -6.79
CA PHE A 167 4.27 -20.43 -8.15
C PHE A 167 5.09 -21.39 -9.00
N ARG A 168 4.53 -21.90 -10.09
CA ARG A 168 5.32 -22.47 -11.17
C ARG A 168 6.10 -21.35 -11.85
N LYS A 169 7.34 -21.62 -12.28
CA LYS A 169 8.27 -20.62 -12.82
C LYS A 169 7.67 -19.82 -13.98
N GLU A 170 7.05 -20.52 -14.92
CA GLU A 170 6.46 -19.89 -16.12
C GLU A 170 5.32 -18.93 -15.70
N TYR A 171 4.47 -19.37 -14.78
CA TYR A 171 3.36 -18.60 -14.29
C TYR A 171 3.83 -17.38 -13.46
N PHE A 172 4.84 -17.58 -12.60
CA PHE A 172 5.48 -16.49 -11.88
C PHE A 172 6.02 -15.42 -12.84
N THR A 173 6.80 -15.84 -13.85
CA THR A 173 7.43 -14.94 -14.81
C THR A 173 6.39 -14.13 -15.59
N LEU A 174 5.28 -14.75 -15.98
CA LEU A 174 4.18 -14.09 -16.68
C LEU A 174 3.63 -12.89 -15.89
N PHE A 175 3.43 -13.05 -14.57
CA PHE A 175 2.84 -12.00 -13.73
C PHE A 175 3.87 -11.06 -13.09
N ASP A 176 5.15 -11.47 -13.02
CA ASP A 176 6.24 -10.60 -12.56
C ASP A 176 6.79 -9.68 -13.67
N LYS A 177 6.52 -9.99 -14.94
CA LYS A 177 6.97 -9.19 -16.09
C LYS A 177 6.27 -7.82 -16.09
N GLN A 178 7.04 -6.76 -16.32
CA GLN A 178 6.52 -5.43 -16.62
C GLN A 178 6.08 -5.38 -18.09
N ILE A 179 4.92 -4.79 -18.35
CA ILE A 179 4.41 -4.58 -19.70
C ILE A 179 4.63 -3.11 -20.06
N SER A 180 5.24 -2.86 -21.20
CA SER A 180 5.47 -1.52 -21.73
C SER A 180 5.03 -1.44 -23.18
N GLN A 181 4.60 -0.26 -23.62
CA GLN A 181 4.22 0.06 -24.99
C GLN A 181 5.19 1.08 -25.55
N LYS A 182 5.61 0.89 -26.80
CA LYS A 182 6.44 1.84 -27.54
C LYS A 182 5.55 3.00 -27.99
N GLN A 183 5.95 4.22 -27.68
CA GLN A 183 5.27 5.43 -28.10
C GLN A 183 5.75 5.84 -29.51
N PRO A 184 4.99 6.65 -30.25
CA PRO A 184 5.39 7.15 -31.58
C PRO A 184 6.72 7.91 -31.58
N ASP A 185 7.10 8.50 -30.44
CA ASP A 185 8.38 9.21 -30.25
C ASP A 185 9.57 8.28 -29.96
N GLY A 186 9.35 6.96 -29.96
CA GLY A 186 10.36 5.93 -29.66
C GLY A 186 10.56 5.66 -28.16
N THR A 187 9.94 6.40 -27.27
CA THR A 187 10.00 6.15 -25.82
C THR A 187 9.15 4.95 -25.42
N LYS A 188 9.52 4.27 -24.31
CA LYS A 188 8.73 3.17 -23.75
C LYS A 188 7.91 3.67 -22.56
N LYS A 189 6.58 3.60 -22.68
CA LYS A 189 5.66 3.87 -21.57
C LYS A 189 5.27 2.58 -20.87
N ILE A 190 5.44 2.52 -19.56
CA ILE A 190 4.97 1.38 -18.75
C ILE A 190 3.45 1.43 -18.70
N ILE A 191 2.79 0.37 -19.22
CA ILE A 191 1.34 0.19 -19.17
C ILE A 191 0.96 -0.51 -17.89
N GLU A 192 1.70 -1.55 -17.53
CA GLU A 192 1.41 -2.36 -16.35
C GLU A 192 2.71 -2.81 -15.67
N LYS A 193 2.76 -2.62 -14.35
CA LYS A 193 3.85 -3.10 -13.53
C LYS A 193 3.63 -4.58 -13.14
N SER A 194 4.66 -5.22 -12.55
CA SER A 194 4.53 -6.54 -11.96
C SER A 194 3.39 -6.60 -10.93
N TRP A 195 2.57 -7.65 -10.98
CA TRP A 195 1.54 -7.90 -9.98
C TRP A 195 2.11 -8.23 -8.61
N PHE A 196 3.36 -8.67 -8.56
CA PHE A 196 4.07 -9.03 -7.32
C PHE A 196 4.92 -7.89 -6.77
N ASN A 197 4.63 -6.64 -7.15
CA ASN A 197 5.25 -5.51 -6.50
C ASN A 197 4.69 -5.33 -5.09
N ARG A 198 5.55 -4.83 -4.20
CA ARG A 198 5.14 -4.52 -2.83
C ARG A 198 3.95 -3.57 -2.83
N GLY A 199 3.00 -3.82 -1.93
CA GLY A 199 1.76 -3.07 -1.82
C GLY A 199 0.63 -3.57 -2.72
N ASN A 200 0.92 -4.36 -3.76
CA ASN A 200 -0.16 -4.94 -4.57
C ASN A 200 -0.88 -6.04 -3.80
N MET A 201 -2.19 -6.06 -3.92
CA MET A 201 -3.03 -7.08 -3.31
C MET A 201 -3.42 -8.14 -4.33
N ILE A 202 -3.34 -9.41 -3.94
CA ILE A 202 -3.64 -10.55 -4.80
C ILE A 202 -4.53 -11.57 -4.12
N VAL A 203 -5.30 -12.28 -4.93
CA VAL A 203 -5.98 -13.53 -4.54
C VAL A 203 -5.28 -14.69 -5.23
N VAL A 204 -4.94 -15.72 -4.48
CA VAL A 204 -4.32 -16.93 -4.99
C VAL A 204 -5.13 -18.16 -4.64
N GLN A 205 -5.17 -19.15 -5.55
CA GLN A 205 -5.82 -20.43 -5.34
C GLN A 205 -4.80 -21.57 -5.36
N GLY A 206 -4.87 -22.44 -4.38
CA GLY A 206 -3.89 -23.51 -4.24
C GLY A 206 -4.12 -24.39 -3.02
N ILE A 207 -3.05 -24.98 -2.53
CA ILE A 207 -3.02 -25.88 -1.38
C ILE A 207 -1.95 -25.43 -0.39
N ARG A 208 -2.16 -25.68 0.89
CA ARG A 208 -1.09 -25.60 1.89
C ARG A 208 -0.23 -26.87 1.79
N SER A 209 1.08 -26.72 1.92
CA SER A 209 2.04 -27.83 2.04
C SER A 209 3.13 -27.36 3.01
N GLY A 210 3.02 -27.80 4.26
CA GLY A 210 3.85 -27.30 5.35
C GLY A 210 3.67 -25.79 5.57
N ASP A 211 4.78 -25.05 5.49
CA ASP A 211 4.83 -23.59 5.69
C ASP A 211 4.54 -22.78 4.43
N ASP A 212 4.34 -23.44 3.30
CA ASP A 212 4.15 -22.78 2.01
C ASP A 212 2.73 -22.98 1.47
N PHE A 213 2.25 -21.99 0.71
CA PHE A 213 1.04 -22.13 -0.09
C PHE A 213 1.42 -22.30 -1.56
N ILE A 214 1.08 -23.46 -2.14
CA ILE A 214 1.45 -23.82 -3.51
C ILE A 214 0.28 -23.51 -4.43
N VAL A 215 0.48 -22.59 -5.36
CA VAL A 215 -0.54 -22.21 -6.35
C VAL A 215 -0.80 -23.38 -7.30
N LYS A 216 -2.05 -23.80 -7.38
CA LYS A 216 -2.50 -24.91 -8.23
C LYS A 216 -3.80 -24.60 -8.93
N LYS A 217 -3.98 -25.21 -10.11
CA LYS A 217 -5.23 -25.24 -10.86
C LYS A 217 -5.38 -26.61 -11.50
N TYR A 218 -6.58 -27.14 -11.49
CA TYR A 218 -6.95 -28.34 -12.24
C TYR A 218 -7.87 -27.96 -13.41
N ALA A 219 -7.95 -28.80 -14.44
CA ALA A 219 -8.80 -28.54 -15.60
C ALA A 219 -10.28 -28.40 -15.23
N SER A 220 -10.70 -29.11 -14.17
CA SER A 220 -12.07 -29.06 -13.63
C SER A 220 -12.35 -27.87 -12.72
N THR A 221 -11.32 -27.07 -12.36
CA THR A 221 -11.48 -25.97 -11.42
C THR A 221 -11.98 -24.73 -12.13
N ALA A 222 -13.11 -24.19 -11.69
CA ALA A 222 -13.62 -22.92 -12.17
C ALA A 222 -12.72 -21.74 -11.72
N GLY A 223 -12.67 -20.71 -12.55
CA GLY A 223 -11.92 -19.47 -12.24
C GLY A 223 -10.43 -19.54 -12.53
N HIS A 224 -9.72 -18.55 -12.04
CA HIS A 224 -8.29 -18.39 -12.23
C HIS A 224 -7.54 -18.68 -10.94
N GLN A 225 -6.28 -19.09 -11.05
CA GLN A 225 -5.43 -19.39 -9.90
C GLN A 225 -4.81 -18.14 -9.27
N LEU A 226 -4.91 -16.98 -9.95
CA LEU A 226 -4.42 -15.70 -9.49
C LEU A 226 -5.36 -14.59 -9.97
N TYR A 227 -5.67 -13.65 -9.08
CA TYR A 227 -6.32 -12.39 -9.39
C TYR A 227 -5.55 -11.25 -8.76
N HIS A 228 -5.49 -10.12 -9.45
CA HIS A 228 -5.08 -8.84 -8.87
C HIS A 228 -6.31 -8.17 -8.27
N ILE A 229 -6.16 -7.56 -7.09
CA ILE A 229 -7.18 -6.75 -6.47
C ILE A 229 -6.87 -5.30 -6.84
N ASP A 230 -7.66 -4.72 -7.74
CA ASP A 230 -7.48 -3.33 -8.20
C ASP A 230 -8.09 -2.33 -7.21
N GLY A 231 -8.94 -2.78 -6.30
CA GLY A 231 -9.54 -1.96 -5.26
C GLY A 231 -10.53 -2.70 -4.37
N ILE A 232 -10.86 -2.06 -3.27
CA ILE A 232 -11.89 -2.52 -2.31
C ILE A 232 -12.96 -1.43 -2.28
N GLN A 233 -14.20 -1.81 -2.56
CA GLN A 233 -15.34 -0.89 -2.54
C GLN A 233 -15.77 -0.59 -1.09
N SER A 234 -16.54 0.45 -0.88
CA SER A 234 -17.03 0.86 0.45
C SER A 234 -17.88 -0.21 1.14
N ASN A 235 -18.53 -1.08 0.38
CA ASN A 235 -19.31 -2.22 0.88
C ASN A 235 -18.45 -3.47 1.17
N GLY A 236 -17.13 -3.39 1.03
CA GLY A 236 -16.20 -4.50 1.20
C GLY A 236 -16.07 -5.42 -0.01
N ASP A 237 -16.66 -5.06 -1.16
CA ASP A 237 -16.51 -5.84 -2.38
C ASP A 237 -15.18 -5.58 -3.07
N LEU A 238 -14.62 -6.64 -3.66
CA LEU A 238 -13.35 -6.59 -4.36
C LEU A 238 -13.54 -6.30 -5.85
N VAL A 239 -12.74 -5.42 -6.38
CA VAL A 239 -12.54 -5.26 -7.82
C VAL A 239 -11.42 -6.19 -8.24
N LEU A 240 -11.78 -7.32 -8.86
CA LEU A 240 -10.85 -8.38 -9.24
C LEU A 240 -10.53 -8.35 -10.73
N ARG A 241 -9.25 -8.47 -11.05
CA ARG A 241 -8.76 -8.60 -12.42
C ARG A 241 -7.96 -9.89 -12.56
N ASN A 242 -8.24 -10.66 -13.60
CA ASN A 242 -7.62 -11.95 -13.87
C ASN A 242 -6.67 -11.95 -15.08
N ASN A 243 -6.77 -10.95 -15.94
CA ASN A 243 -5.95 -10.81 -17.13
C ASN A 243 -5.03 -9.61 -16.99
N ARG A 244 -3.82 -9.75 -17.49
CA ARG A 244 -2.90 -8.65 -17.66
C ARG A 244 -3.26 -7.81 -18.88
N SER A 245 -2.89 -6.53 -18.85
CA SER A 245 -3.00 -5.67 -20.03
C SER A 245 -2.24 -6.34 -21.19
N GLN A 246 -2.87 -6.45 -22.34
CA GLN A 246 -2.18 -6.90 -23.55
C GLN A 246 -1.38 -5.70 -24.04
N GLY A 247 -0.04 -5.72 -23.85
CA GLY A 247 0.85 -4.92 -24.67
C GLY A 247 0.79 -5.47 -26.10
N GLU A 248 0.87 -4.63 -27.11
CA GLU A 248 1.09 -5.12 -28.49
C GLU A 248 2.23 -6.13 -28.45
N ALA A 249 1.98 -7.35 -28.87
CA ALA A 249 3.02 -8.32 -29.10
C ALA A 249 3.90 -7.74 -30.20
N GLU A 250 5.17 -7.53 -29.93
CA GLU A 250 6.15 -7.33 -31.00
C GLU A 250 6.12 -8.65 -31.78
N ASP A 251 5.54 -8.64 -32.97
CA ASP A 251 5.79 -9.68 -33.97
C ASP A 251 7.29 -9.61 -34.26
N GLU A 252 8.04 -10.59 -33.76
CA GLU A 252 9.42 -10.83 -34.16
C GLU A 252 9.36 -11.28 -35.64
N GLU A 253 9.72 -10.37 -36.57
CA GLU A 253 10.17 -10.73 -37.89
C GLU A 253 11.64 -11.22 -37.86
#